data_37700cc9972d501aefec72bf764f3c0a
#
_entry.id   37700cc9972d501aefec72bf764f3c0a
#
_cell.length_a   1.000
_cell.length_b   1.000
_cell.length_c   1.000
_cell.angle_alpha   90.00
_cell.angle_beta   90.00
_cell.angle_gamma   90.00
#
_symmetry.space_group_name_H-M   'P 1'
#
loop_
_entity.id
_entity.type
_entity.pdbx_description
1 polymer ?
#
loop_
_entity_poly.entity_id
_entity_poly.type
_entity_poly.pdbx_seq_one_letter_code
_entity_poly.pdbx_strand_id
1 'polypeptide(L)'
;MRPMLMACAALLAATLHPPSLHAQTAPKFTIDATWPKDLPKDWITGQLGGVCTTAQDQVYVVNRRNITDEEKETSISAPSIIRFDPDGNVIGSWGDETTVPGSIHGCFVDQQGNVWVAGNADATIQKYAPDGKLLMQIGTRGKFDSVDGTRRGKGLNTARDQLHMPAGMVVDPGNGDIYVADGYGNRRVAVFDKDGKFLRQWGRQASEEETRGGAPGVFAEVVHCIAMSNAGLIYVCDRQGNRVQVFQKDGTFVRNIPIPNASGKLPDKRGTAWWVAFSPDREQKLLYVMNGGTEQVHILDHASGKILSSFGRPGHQAGNFTHGHTLAVDSKGNVYVAETDWGRRVQKFKIVGGP
;
A
#
# COMPACT_ATOMS: atom_id res chain seq x y z
N MET A 1 -12.55 32.40 -77.78
CA MET A 1 -13.46 32.02 -76.72
C MET A 1 -13.03 30.66 -76.14
N ARG A 2 -12.50 30.61 -74.93
CA ARG A 2 -12.15 29.35 -74.22
C ARG A 2 -13.12 29.27 -73.05
N PRO A 3 -13.73 28.13 -72.78
CA PRO A 3 -14.61 27.96 -71.58
C PRO A 3 -13.75 27.68 -70.35
N MET A 4 -14.13 28.37 -69.29
CA MET A 4 -13.57 28.28 -67.93
C MET A 4 -14.30 27.14 -67.22
N LEU A 5 -13.54 26.06 -66.84
CA LEU A 5 -14.04 24.98 -65.96
C LEU A 5 -13.98 25.46 -64.54
N MET A 6 -15.14 25.57 -63.88
CA MET A 6 -15.24 25.68 -62.42
C MET A 6 -15.12 24.28 -61.78
N ALA A 7 -14.09 24.11 -60.96
CA ALA A 7 -13.94 22.95 -60.12
C ALA A 7 -14.65 23.21 -58.77
N CYS A 8 -15.72 22.46 -58.45
CA CYS A 8 -16.35 22.42 -57.15
C CYS A 8 -15.53 21.53 -56.22
N ALA A 9 -14.90 22.13 -55.23
CA ALA A 9 -14.28 21.39 -54.11
C ALA A 9 -15.36 21.02 -53.06
N ALA A 10 -15.67 19.73 -52.95
CA ALA A 10 -16.50 19.22 -51.88
C ALA A 10 -15.68 19.11 -50.58
N LEU A 11 -15.98 19.93 -49.58
CA LEU A 11 -15.47 19.77 -48.20
C LEU A 11 -16.18 18.58 -47.54
N LEU A 12 -15.45 17.47 -47.34
CA LEU A 12 -15.88 16.40 -46.41
C LEU A 12 -15.67 16.92 -44.98
N ALA A 13 -16.74 17.26 -44.30
CA ALA A 13 -16.72 17.49 -42.84
C ALA A 13 -16.65 16.12 -42.15
N ALA A 14 -15.46 15.77 -41.64
CA ALA A 14 -15.30 14.61 -40.73
C ALA A 14 -15.94 14.97 -39.40
N THR A 15 -17.07 14.36 -39.09
CA THR A 15 -17.69 14.43 -37.75
C THR A 15 -16.85 13.61 -36.79
N LEU A 16 -16.01 14.29 -36.01
CA LEU A 16 -15.34 13.72 -34.84
C LEU A 16 -16.43 13.39 -33.79
N HIS A 17 -16.84 12.14 -33.72
CA HIS A 17 -17.63 11.64 -32.62
C HIS A 17 -16.71 11.63 -31.38
N PRO A 18 -17.08 12.31 -30.28
CA PRO A 18 -16.34 12.15 -29.04
C PRO A 18 -16.41 10.67 -28.62
N PRO A 19 -15.32 10.07 -28.10
CA PRO A 19 -15.35 8.71 -27.61
C PRO A 19 -16.45 8.64 -26.51
N SER A 20 -17.35 7.66 -26.67
CA SER A 20 -18.36 7.40 -25.65
C SER A 20 -17.63 7.04 -24.36
N LEU A 21 -17.71 7.90 -23.36
CA LEU A 21 -17.30 7.63 -21.99
C LEU A 21 -18.22 6.51 -21.46
N HIS A 22 -17.88 5.27 -21.73
CA HIS A 22 -18.48 4.16 -21.02
C HIS A 22 -18.07 4.31 -19.57
N ALA A 23 -19.06 4.57 -18.69
CA ALA A 23 -18.81 4.61 -17.25
C ALA A 23 -18.19 3.28 -16.86
N GLN A 24 -16.98 3.31 -16.33
CA GLN A 24 -16.28 2.12 -15.88
C GLN A 24 -17.11 1.46 -14.78
N THR A 25 -17.53 0.20 -15.00
CA THR A 25 -18.24 -0.58 -14.00
C THR A 25 -17.25 -1.18 -13.01
N ALA A 26 -17.53 -1.04 -11.72
CA ALA A 26 -16.70 -1.65 -10.70
C ALA A 26 -16.87 -3.17 -10.71
N PRO A 27 -15.77 -3.95 -10.59
CA PRO A 27 -15.87 -5.39 -10.40
C PRO A 27 -16.58 -5.73 -9.09
N LYS A 28 -17.18 -6.89 -9.04
CA LYS A 28 -17.73 -7.47 -7.81
C LYS A 28 -16.73 -8.46 -7.22
N PHE A 29 -16.74 -8.56 -5.89
CA PHE A 29 -15.88 -9.46 -5.16
C PHE A 29 -16.68 -10.43 -4.30
N THR A 30 -16.17 -11.66 -4.17
CA THR A 30 -16.66 -12.66 -3.21
C THR A 30 -15.49 -13.16 -2.37
N ILE A 31 -15.76 -13.42 -1.10
CA ILE A 31 -14.77 -14.01 -0.20
C ILE A 31 -14.42 -15.44 -0.62
N ASP A 32 -13.15 -15.77 -0.66
CA ASP A 32 -12.66 -17.15 -0.74
C ASP A 32 -12.45 -17.68 0.68
N ALA A 33 -13.48 -18.26 1.26
CA ALA A 33 -13.41 -18.78 2.62
C ALA A 33 -12.51 -20.02 2.78
N THR A 34 -11.98 -20.56 1.66
CA THR A 34 -11.06 -21.70 1.67
C THR A 34 -9.59 -21.30 1.53
N TRP A 35 -9.32 -19.98 1.48
CA TRP A 35 -7.98 -19.41 1.39
C TRP A 35 -7.70 -18.51 2.60
N PRO A 36 -6.54 -18.61 3.26
CA PRO A 36 -5.50 -19.64 3.06
C PRO A 36 -5.96 -21.01 3.57
N LYS A 37 -5.20 -22.04 3.22
CA LYS A 37 -5.34 -23.37 3.86
C LYS A 37 -4.81 -23.28 5.31
N ASP A 38 -5.16 -24.29 6.10
CA ASP A 38 -4.67 -24.38 7.48
C ASP A 38 -3.16 -24.27 7.55
N LEU A 39 -2.70 -23.49 8.51
CA LEU A 39 -1.26 -23.34 8.74
C LEU A 39 -0.69 -24.64 9.33
N PRO A 40 0.52 -25.05 8.90
CA PRO A 40 1.13 -26.29 9.39
C PRO A 40 1.64 -26.12 10.83
N LYS A 41 1.91 -27.26 11.51
CA LYS A 41 2.63 -27.31 12.78
C LYS A 41 1.98 -26.53 13.92
N ASP A 42 0.67 -26.49 13.97
CA ASP A 42 -0.11 -25.73 14.97
C ASP A 42 0.23 -24.22 15.00
N TRP A 43 0.66 -23.68 13.85
CA TRP A 43 0.97 -22.26 13.73
C TRP A 43 -0.28 -21.42 13.80
N ILE A 44 -0.17 -20.30 14.54
CA ILE A 44 -1.13 -19.19 14.46
C ILE A 44 -0.40 -17.88 14.15
N THR A 45 -1.11 -16.96 13.54
CA THR A 45 -0.59 -15.61 13.30
C THR A 45 -0.91 -14.69 14.47
N GLY A 46 0.01 -13.79 14.77
CA GLY A 46 -0.26 -12.56 15.48
C GLY A 46 -0.89 -11.50 14.58
N GLN A 47 -0.76 -10.25 14.93
CA GLN A 47 -1.14 -9.13 14.08
C GLN A 47 -0.39 -9.17 12.75
N LEU A 48 -1.09 -8.94 11.64
CA LEU A 48 -0.44 -8.87 10.35
C LEU A 48 -0.02 -7.44 10.03
N GLY A 49 1.27 -7.28 9.73
CA GLY A 49 1.85 -6.00 9.32
C GLY A 49 1.59 -5.69 7.85
N GLY A 50 1.58 -6.72 6.99
CA GLY A 50 1.44 -6.50 5.57
C GLY A 50 1.08 -7.75 4.77
N VAL A 51 0.64 -7.52 3.54
CA VAL A 51 0.46 -8.53 2.49
C VAL A 51 0.98 -7.97 1.17
N CYS A 52 1.69 -8.77 0.40
CA CYS A 52 2.16 -8.42 -0.94
C CYS A 52 2.20 -9.64 -1.85
N THR A 53 2.11 -9.41 -3.17
CA THR A 53 2.02 -10.44 -4.19
C THR A 53 3.22 -10.42 -5.11
N THR A 54 3.57 -11.57 -5.68
CA THR A 54 4.58 -11.69 -6.74
C THR A 54 3.92 -11.68 -8.12
N ALA A 55 4.71 -11.54 -9.17
CA ALA A 55 4.26 -11.69 -10.55
C ALA A 55 3.75 -13.11 -10.88
N GLN A 56 4.04 -14.11 -10.05
CA GLN A 56 3.55 -15.48 -10.17
C GLN A 56 2.35 -15.75 -9.24
N ASP A 57 1.69 -14.70 -8.74
CA ASP A 57 0.54 -14.76 -7.84
C ASP A 57 0.80 -15.46 -6.49
N GLN A 58 2.07 -15.61 -6.10
CA GLN A 58 2.40 -16.02 -4.74
C GLN A 58 2.14 -14.87 -3.78
N VAL A 59 1.69 -15.17 -2.57
CA VAL A 59 1.31 -14.19 -1.57
C VAL A 59 2.26 -14.26 -0.38
N TYR A 60 2.92 -13.16 -0.07
CA TYR A 60 3.67 -13.01 1.17
C TYR A 60 2.80 -12.32 2.22
N VAL A 61 2.78 -12.88 3.41
CA VAL A 61 2.11 -12.33 4.59
C VAL A 61 3.15 -12.03 5.65
N VAL A 62 3.08 -10.83 6.21
CA VAL A 62 4.02 -10.33 7.21
C VAL A 62 3.37 -10.40 8.58
N ASN A 63 3.87 -11.29 9.43
CA ASN A 63 3.36 -11.63 10.74
C ASN A 63 4.22 -11.01 11.85
N ARG A 64 3.62 -10.22 12.74
CA ARG A 64 4.30 -9.60 13.90
C ARG A 64 4.61 -10.57 15.02
N ARG A 65 4.12 -11.80 14.96
CA ARG A 65 4.37 -12.88 15.91
C ARG A 65 3.87 -12.64 17.34
N ASN A 66 3.15 -11.59 17.58
CA ASN A 66 2.64 -11.19 18.89
C ASN A 66 1.39 -12.00 19.29
N ILE A 67 1.56 -13.28 19.58
CA ILE A 67 0.54 -14.14 20.18
C ILE A 67 0.59 -14.03 21.71
N THR A 68 -0.53 -14.32 22.39
CA THR A 68 -0.62 -14.23 23.84
C THR A 68 0.02 -15.46 24.53
N ASP A 69 0.25 -15.38 25.83
CA ASP A 69 0.83 -16.51 26.56
C ASP A 69 -0.16 -17.68 26.64
N GLU A 70 -1.45 -17.42 26.73
CA GLU A 70 -2.50 -18.44 26.68
C GLU A 70 -2.52 -19.16 25.31
N GLU A 71 -2.32 -18.42 24.22
CA GLU A 71 -2.24 -19.03 22.88
C GLU A 71 -1.01 -19.93 22.72
N LYS A 72 0.09 -19.63 23.41
CA LYS A 72 1.31 -20.45 23.38
C LYS A 72 1.15 -21.81 24.07
N GLU A 73 0.12 -21.99 24.90
CA GLU A 73 -0.14 -23.29 25.53
C GLU A 73 -0.56 -24.38 24.52
N THR A 74 -1.19 -23.97 23.41
CA THR A 74 -1.74 -24.90 22.42
C THR A 74 -1.25 -24.64 20.99
N SER A 75 -0.54 -23.54 20.77
CA SER A 75 -0.17 -23.10 19.43
C SER A 75 1.26 -22.53 19.39
N ILE A 76 1.81 -22.47 18.20
CA ILE A 76 3.13 -21.92 17.94
C ILE A 76 2.99 -20.66 17.08
N SER A 77 3.66 -19.58 17.47
CA SER A 77 3.70 -18.39 16.63
C SER A 77 4.33 -18.71 15.27
N ALA A 78 3.56 -18.51 14.21
CA ALA A 78 4.07 -18.69 12.85
C ALA A 78 5.28 -17.79 12.57
N PRO A 79 6.17 -18.12 11.64
CA PRO A 79 7.29 -17.27 11.22
C PRO A 79 6.85 -15.86 10.79
N SER A 80 7.76 -14.91 10.84
CA SER A 80 7.47 -13.52 10.52
C SER A 80 7.07 -13.31 9.06
N ILE A 81 7.60 -14.12 8.17
CA ILE A 81 7.24 -14.10 6.74
C ILE A 81 6.71 -15.47 6.36
N ILE A 82 5.50 -15.49 5.82
CA ILE A 82 4.84 -16.71 5.34
C ILE A 82 4.55 -16.49 3.85
N ARG A 83 4.93 -17.45 3.01
CA ARG A 83 4.66 -17.43 1.58
C ARG A 83 3.65 -18.51 1.22
N PHE A 84 2.60 -18.09 0.54
CA PHE A 84 1.53 -18.96 0.05
C PHE A 84 1.59 -19.07 -1.47
N ASP A 85 1.16 -20.21 -2.00
CA ASP A 85 0.82 -20.35 -3.41
C ASP A 85 -0.57 -19.71 -3.68
N PRO A 86 -0.99 -19.58 -4.96
CA PRO A 86 -2.31 -19.03 -5.30
C PRO A 86 -3.50 -19.81 -4.70
N ASP A 87 -3.31 -21.10 -4.38
CA ASP A 87 -4.33 -21.98 -3.81
C ASP A 87 -4.39 -21.92 -2.27
N GLY A 88 -3.43 -21.19 -1.65
CA GLY A 88 -3.39 -20.95 -0.21
C GLY A 88 -2.53 -21.92 0.59
N ASN A 89 -1.75 -22.80 -0.06
CA ASN A 89 -0.82 -23.67 0.64
C ASN A 89 0.44 -22.90 1.05
N VAL A 90 0.96 -23.15 2.23
CA VAL A 90 2.25 -22.61 2.66
C VAL A 90 3.37 -23.27 1.86
N ILE A 91 4.09 -22.49 1.06
CA ILE A 91 5.22 -22.96 0.22
C ILE A 91 6.59 -22.46 0.69
N GLY A 92 6.62 -21.67 1.74
CA GLY A 92 7.85 -21.17 2.36
C GLY A 92 7.55 -20.28 3.54
N SER A 93 8.50 -20.20 4.45
CA SER A 93 8.41 -19.31 5.61
C SER A 93 9.79 -19.09 6.22
N TRP A 94 9.99 -17.93 6.81
CA TRP A 94 11.24 -17.57 7.48
C TRP A 94 11.06 -16.37 8.41
N GLY A 95 12.06 -16.13 9.24
CA GLY A 95 12.17 -14.97 10.11
C GLY A 95 11.50 -15.14 11.47
N ASP A 96 12.18 -14.57 12.44
CA ASP A 96 11.78 -14.45 13.83
C ASP A 96 12.14 -13.04 14.35
N GLU A 97 11.95 -12.78 15.63
CA GLU A 97 12.24 -11.49 16.27
C GLU A 97 13.72 -11.08 16.24
N THR A 98 14.63 -12.01 15.95
CA THR A 98 16.08 -11.73 15.87
C THR A 98 16.53 -11.39 14.47
N THR A 99 15.92 -12.02 13.47
CA THR A 99 16.33 -11.93 12.05
C THR A 99 15.57 -10.88 11.26
N VAL A 100 14.33 -10.58 11.64
CA VAL A 100 13.51 -9.55 10.96
C VAL A 100 13.31 -8.33 11.87
N PRO A 101 12.92 -7.17 11.32
CA PRO A 101 12.70 -5.98 12.14
C PRO A 101 11.49 -6.15 13.07
N GLY A 102 11.57 -5.46 14.21
CA GLY A 102 10.46 -5.43 15.17
C GLY A 102 9.23 -4.68 14.65
N SER A 103 8.04 -5.12 15.05
CA SER A 103 6.77 -4.57 14.59
C SER A 103 6.74 -4.36 13.08
N ILE A 104 7.02 -5.44 12.35
CA ILE A 104 7.03 -5.40 10.88
C ILE A 104 5.73 -4.77 10.38
N HIS A 105 5.88 -3.86 9.44
CA HIS A 105 4.80 -3.16 8.76
C HIS A 105 4.76 -3.55 7.28
N GLY A 106 4.29 -2.72 6.36
CA GLY A 106 4.08 -3.06 4.97
C GLY A 106 5.21 -3.87 4.29
N CYS A 107 4.85 -4.65 3.29
CA CYS A 107 5.79 -5.35 2.43
C CYS A 107 5.62 -4.98 0.96
N PHE A 108 6.66 -5.25 0.19
CA PHE A 108 6.72 -5.09 -1.25
C PHE A 108 7.59 -6.19 -1.85
N VAL A 109 7.25 -6.67 -3.06
CA VAL A 109 8.09 -7.61 -3.82
C VAL A 109 8.61 -6.91 -5.06
N ASP A 110 9.93 -6.86 -5.22
CA ASP A 110 10.55 -6.23 -6.38
C ASP A 110 10.52 -7.15 -7.63
N GLN A 111 10.90 -6.62 -8.79
CA GLN A 111 10.91 -7.38 -10.04
C GLN A 111 11.84 -8.60 -10.05
N GLN A 112 12.83 -8.64 -9.15
CA GLN A 112 13.74 -9.76 -8.96
C GLN A 112 13.17 -10.82 -8.00
N GLY A 113 11.96 -10.58 -7.44
CA GLY A 113 11.31 -11.45 -6.48
C GLY A 113 11.81 -11.28 -5.04
N ASN A 114 12.62 -10.26 -4.75
CA ASN A 114 13.06 -9.99 -3.38
C ASN A 114 11.95 -9.34 -2.57
N VAL A 115 11.90 -9.71 -1.30
CA VAL A 115 10.89 -9.22 -0.34
C VAL A 115 11.46 -8.06 0.46
N TRP A 116 10.76 -6.94 0.40
CA TRP A 116 11.08 -5.76 1.18
C TRP A 116 10.09 -5.61 2.33
N VAL A 117 10.57 -5.23 3.51
CA VAL A 117 9.73 -5.02 4.69
C VAL A 117 10.13 -3.74 5.42
N ALA A 118 9.14 -3.08 5.99
CA ALA A 118 9.34 -1.92 6.87
C ALA A 118 9.41 -2.36 8.32
N GLY A 119 10.49 -2.02 9.01
CA GLY A 119 10.70 -2.23 10.44
C GLY A 119 10.22 -1.03 11.24
N ASN A 120 8.93 -0.96 11.53
CA ASN A 120 8.35 0.19 12.21
C ASN A 120 8.97 0.42 13.60
N ALA A 121 9.15 -0.64 14.40
CA ALA A 121 9.73 -0.50 15.74
C ALA A 121 11.25 -0.29 15.74
N ASP A 122 11.93 -0.60 14.65
CA ASP A 122 13.39 -0.60 14.54
C ASP A 122 13.95 0.52 13.65
N ALA A 123 13.07 1.30 13.03
CA ALA A 123 13.43 2.39 12.11
C ALA A 123 14.27 1.94 10.89
N THR A 124 13.93 0.77 10.32
CA THR A 124 14.67 0.19 9.18
C THR A 124 13.75 -0.16 8.01
N ILE A 125 14.33 -0.18 6.81
CA ILE A 125 13.80 -0.89 5.65
C ILE A 125 14.79 -2.00 5.32
N GLN A 126 14.29 -3.22 5.15
CA GLN A 126 15.14 -4.37 4.85
C GLN A 126 14.67 -5.09 3.58
N LYS A 127 15.64 -5.53 2.78
CA LYS A 127 15.46 -6.33 1.56
C LYS A 127 15.97 -7.74 1.81
N TYR A 128 15.16 -8.73 1.45
CA TYR A 128 15.50 -10.14 1.58
C TYR A 128 15.37 -10.88 0.26
N ALA A 129 16.23 -11.85 0.01
CA ALA A 129 16.00 -12.86 -1.01
C ALA A 129 14.78 -13.73 -0.64
N PRO A 130 14.19 -14.47 -1.60
CA PRO A 130 13.01 -15.31 -1.34
C PRO A 130 13.23 -16.41 -0.30
N ASP A 131 14.47 -16.78 -0.03
CA ASP A 131 14.89 -17.76 1.00
C ASP A 131 15.11 -17.14 2.39
N GLY A 132 14.95 -15.83 2.53
CA GLY A 132 15.10 -15.09 3.79
C GLY A 132 16.51 -14.55 4.05
N LYS A 133 17.45 -14.66 3.10
CA LYS A 133 18.76 -14.04 3.23
C LYS A 133 18.64 -12.52 3.16
N LEU A 134 19.13 -11.81 4.18
CA LEU A 134 19.19 -10.35 4.18
C LEU A 134 20.17 -9.86 3.09
N LEU A 135 19.70 -9.01 2.19
CA LEU A 135 20.47 -8.45 1.08
C LEU A 135 20.84 -6.98 1.31
N MET A 136 19.97 -6.22 1.97
CA MET A 136 20.18 -4.78 2.20
C MET A 136 19.39 -4.32 3.43
N GLN A 137 19.92 -3.28 4.08
CA GLN A 137 19.20 -2.53 5.12
C GLN A 137 19.44 -1.04 4.95
N ILE A 138 18.37 -0.25 5.04
CA ILE A 138 18.39 1.21 5.16
C ILE A 138 18.01 1.56 6.60
N GLY A 139 18.70 2.51 7.20
CA GLY A 139 18.58 2.85 8.61
C GLY A 139 19.42 1.95 9.52
N THR A 140 19.59 2.37 10.75
CA THR A 140 20.28 1.59 11.80
C THR A 140 19.24 1.14 12.82
N ARG A 141 19.17 -0.17 13.06
CA ARG A 141 18.23 -0.78 13.98
C ARG A 141 18.25 -0.10 15.35
N GLY A 142 17.09 0.38 15.81
CA GLY A 142 16.94 1.04 17.10
C GLY A 142 17.43 2.49 17.17
N LYS A 143 17.88 3.09 16.05
CA LYS A 143 18.21 4.52 15.97
C LYS A 143 17.13 5.25 15.17
N PHE A 144 16.60 6.33 15.72
CA PHE A 144 15.48 7.05 15.16
C PHE A 144 15.83 8.49 14.82
N ASP A 145 15.29 9.00 13.71
CA ASP A 145 15.35 10.43 13.35
C ASP A 145 14.41 11.23 14.26
N SER A 146 14.79 11.36 15.52
CA SER A 146 14.03 12.03 16.56
C SER A 146 14.94 12.87 17.46
N VAL A 147 14.34 13.81 18.21
CA VAL A 147 15.07 14.78 19.05
C VAL A 147 15.98 14.13 20.11
N ASP A 148 15.67 12.90 20.53
CA ASP A 148 16.41 12.15 21.54
C ASP A 148 16.97 10.81 21.01
N GLY A 149 16.84 10.55 19.70
CA GLY A 149 17.27 9.32 19.06
C GLY A 149 16.43 8.10 19.39
N THR A 150 15.32 8.24 20.13
CA THR A 150 14.46 7.13 20.54
C THR A 150 13.18 7.03 19.71
N ARG A 151 12.52 5.87 19.78
CA ARG A 151 11.23 5.62 19.11
C ARG A 151 10.12 6.58 19.57
N ARG A 152 10.16 7.03 20.82
CA ARG A 152 9.15 7.92 21.42
C ARG A 152 9.47 9.39 21.25
N GLY A 153 10.68 9.71 20.84
CA GLY A 153 11.11 11.07 20.57
C GLY A 153 10.31 11.72 19.44
N LYS A 154 10.18 13.04 19.50
CA LYS A 154 9.53 13.79 18.41
C LYS A 154 10.36 13.70 17.13
N GLY A 155 9.74 13.33 16.02
CA GLY A 155 10.38 13.21 14.70
C GLY A 155 10.94 14.54 14.20
N LEU A 156 12.11 14.48 13.57
CA LEU A 156 12.82 15.65 13.06
C LEU A 156 12.61 15.86 11.55
N ASN A 157 12.36 14.80 10.77
CA ASN A 157 12.33 14.83 9.30
C ASN A 157 13.66 15.31 8.66
N THR A 158 14.79 15.10 9.30
CA THR A 158 16.06 15.72 8.88
C THR A 158 17.16 14.74 8.54
N ALA A 159 17.21 13.57 9.18
CA ALA A 159 18.27 12.61 8.95
C ALA A 159 18.18 12.01 7.53
N ARG A 160 19.37 11.82 6.93
CA ARG A 160 19.51 11.25 5.59
C ARG A 160 19.74 9.74 5.62
N ASP A 161 20.17 9.21 6.73
CA ASP A 161 20.56 7.81 6.95
C ASP A 161 19.74 7.13 8.05
N GLN A 162 18.83 7.86 8.69
CA GLN A 162 17.93 7.35 9.72
C GLN A 162 16.46 7.61 9.35
N LEU A 163 15.62 6.69 9.76
CA LEU A 163 14.17 6.75 9.61
C LEU A 163 13.51 6.92 10.99
N HIS A 164 12.21 7.18 11.00
CA HIS A 164 11.46 7.20 12.25
C HIS A 164 10.10 6.50 12.08
N MET A 165 10.09 5.20 12.36
CA MET A 165 8.91 4.35 12.28
C MET A 165 8.31 4.30 10.86
N PRO A 166 9.08 3.82 9.86
CA PRO A 166 8.61 3.70 8.49
C PRO A 166 7.43 2.72 8.38
N ALA A 167 6.52 2.99 7.45
CA ALA A 167 5.30 2.23 7.26
C ALA A 167 5.32 1.33 6.01
N GLY A 168 5.99 1.75 4.95
CA GLY A 168 6.02 1.01 3.70
C GLY A 168 7.07 1.55 2.73
N MET A 169 7.27 0.83 1.64
CA MET A 169 8.21 1.20 0.59
C MET A 169 7.72 0.71 -0.78
N VAL A 170 8.24 1.32 -1.82
CA VAL A 170 8.15 0.85 -3.20
C VAL A 170 9.47 1.10 -3.91
N VAL A 171 9.84 0.22 -4.82
CA VAL A 171 11.06 0.33 -5.63
C VAL A 171 10.69 0.67 -7.06
N ASP A 172 11.32 1.70 -7.61
CA ASP A 172 11.15 2.08 -9.01
C ASP A 172 11.74 0.99 -9.93
N PRO A 173 10.92 0.35 -10.77
CA PRO A 173 11.40 -0.69 -11.67
C PRO A 173 12.37 -0.17 -12.75
N GLY A 174 12.38 1.13 -12.99
CA GLY A 174 13.20 1.73 -14.05
C GLY A 174 14.65 2.00 -13.64
N ASN A 175 14.88 2.41 -12.39
CA ASN A 175 16.22 2.79 -11.91
C ASN A 175 16.62 2.18 -10.56
N GLY A 176 15.69 1.52 -9.88
CA GLY A 176 15.92 0.92 -8.57
C GLY A 176 15.83 1.87 -7.39
N ASP A 177 15.42 3.13 -7.59
CA ASP A 177 15.19 4.08 -6.49
C ASP A 177 14.14 3.55 -5.51
N ILE A 178 14.42 3.71 -4.23
CA ILE A 178 13.59 3.19 -3.13
C ILE A 178 12.87 4.37 -2.47
N TYR A 179 11.55 4.37 -2.56
CA TYR A 179 10.69 5.39 -1.95
C TYR A 179 10.09 4.83 -0.67
N VAL A 180 10.31 5.53 0.44
CA VAL A 180 9.90 5.08 1.78
C VAL A 180 8.87 6.04 2.36
N ALA A 181 7.71 5.51 2.77
CA ALA A 181 6.75 6.20 3.63
C ALA A 181 7.30 6.21 5.06
N ASP A 182 8.07 7.22 5.42
CA ASP A 182 8.65 7.40 6.75
C ASP A 182 7.70 8.23 7.60
N GLY A 183 6.66 7.58 8.17
CA GLY A 183 5.47 8.31 8.50
C GLY A 183 4.84 8.16 9.88
N TYR A 184 5.18 7.20 10.73
CA TYR A 184 4.61 7.14 12.08
C TYR A 184 5.31 8.09 13.05
N GLY A 185 6.61 8.25 12.93
CA GLY A 185 7.39 9.23 13.70
C GLY A 185 7.67 10.49 12.90
N ASN A 186 8.17 10.34 11.68
CA ASN A 186 8.35 11.42 10.71
C ASN A 186 7.04 11.66 9.90
N ARG A 187 7.08 12.67 9.03
CA ARG A 187 5.99 13.02 8.10
C ARG A 187 6.58 13.33 6.73
N ARG A 188 7.22 12.29 6.13
CA ARG A 188 7.93 12.46 4.86
C ARG A 188 7.87 11.22 3.98
N VAL A 189 8.15 11.43 2.71
CA VAL A 189 8.67 10.40 1.82
C VAL A 189 10.18 10.62 1.74
N ALA A 190 10.96 9.59 2.05
CA ALA A 190 12.40 9.58 1.88
C ALA A 190 12.76 8.69 0.68
N VAL A 191 13.69 9.14 -0.17
CA VAL A 191 14.09 8.43 -1.38
C VAL A 191 15.57 8.10 -1.31
N PHE A 192 15.88 6.85 -1.58
CA PHE A 192 17.24 6.31 -1.62
C PHE A 192 17.50 5.72 -3.01
N ASP A 193 18.77 5.66 -3.42
CA ASP A 193 19.15 4.94 -4.62
C ASP A 193 19.12 3.41 -4.41
N LYS A 194 19.39 2.66 -5.48
CA LYS A 194 19.42 1.19 -5.47
C LYS A 194 20.43 0.57 -4.48
N ASP A 195 21.38 1.35 -4.00
CA ASP A 195 22.43 0.94 -3.05
C ASP A 195 22.15 1.44 -1.62
N GLY A 196 20.98 2.09 -1.40
CA GLY A 196 20.53 2.59 -0.10
C GLY A 196 21.10 3.95 0.30
N LYS A 197 21.71 4.70 -0.62
CA LYS A 197 22.19 6.04 -0.38
C LYS A 197 21.06 7.05 -0.54
N PHE A 198 20.89 7.96 0.42
CA PHE A 198 19.88 9.01 0.38
C PHE A 198 20.02 9.92 -0.84
N LEU A 199 18.92 10.17 -1.52
CA LEU A 199 18.84 11.05 -2.69
C LEU A 199 18.10 12.35 -2.37
N ARG A 200 16.87 12.25 -1.86
CA ARG A 200 15.96 13.39 -1.62
C ARG A 200 14.83 13.00 -0.68
N GLN A 201 14.08 13.98 -0.25
CA GLN A 201 12.85 13.78 0.50
C GLN A 201 11.85 14.91 0.22
N TRP A 202 10.59 14.68 0.56
CA TRP A 202 9.57 15.71 0.64
C TRP A 202 8.56 15.40 1.74
N GLY A 203 7.83 16.42 2.16
CA GLY A 203 6.81 16.31 3.20
C GLY A 203 7.27 16.87 4.54
N ARG A 204 6.30 17.31 5.30
CA ARG A 204 6.41 17.74 6.70
C ARG A 204 5.06 17.56 7.40
N GLN A 205 5.04 17.74 8.72
CA GLN A 205 3.79 17.80 9.48
C GLN A 205 2.92 18.95 8.98
N ALA A 206 1.66 18.64 8.65
CA ALA A 206 0.64 19.63 8.36
C ALA A 206 0.09 20.25 9.65
N SER A 207 -0.29 21.54 9.59
CA SER A 207 -1.16 22.14 10.60
C SER A 207 -2.60 21.59 10.45
N GLU A 208 -3.46 21.86 11.44
CA GLU A 208 -4.86 21.50 11.33
C GLU A 208 -5.56 22.23 10.18
N GLU A 209 -5.23 23.50 9.93
CA GLU A 209 -5.76 24.29 8.84
C GLU A 209 -5.32 23.72 7.48
N GLU A 210 -4.04 23.40 7.31
CA GLU A 210 -3.51 22.76 6.12
C GLU A 210 -4.15 21.38 5.87
N THR A 211 -4.42 20.62 6.94
CA THR A 211 -5.10 19.33 6.86
C THR A 211 -6.52 19.50 6.36
N ARG A 212 -7.30 20.43 6.96
CA ARG A 212 -8.67 20.73 6.55
C ARG A 212 -8.74 21.31 5.13
N GLY A 213 -7.79 22.15 4.76
CA GLY A 213 -7.69 22.76 3.44
C GLY A 213 -7.15 21.83 2.35
N GLY A 214 -6.69 20.63 2.72
CA GLY A 214 -6.12 19.70 1.74
C GLY A 214 -4.80 20.18 1.14
N ALA A 215 -3.99 20.94 1.90
CA ALA A 215 -2.75 21.53 1.42
C ALA A 215 -1.81 20.45 0.82
N PRO A 216 -1.19 20.73 -0.34
CA PRO A 216 -0.32 19.76 -1.04
C PRO A 216 1.04 19.63 -0.36
N GLY A 217 1.63 18.42 -0.47
CA GLY A 217 3.02 18.17 -0.03
C GLY A 217 3.24 18.21 1.48
N VAL A 218 2.17 18.28 2.27
CA VAL A 218 2.20 18.16 3.74
C VAL A 218 1.30 17.04 4.20
N PHE A 219 1.62 16.42 5.32
CA PHE A 219 0.92 15.24 5.81
C PHE A 219 0.36 15.49 7.22
N ALA A 220 -0.86 15.03 7.46
CA ALA A 220 -1.49 15.11 8.77
C ALA A 220 -0.75 14.19 9.75
N GLU A 221 -1.28 13.04 10.08
CA GLU A 221 -0.60 12.07 10.90
C GLU A 221 -0.61 10.72 10.22
N VAL A 222 0.55 10.10 10.21
CA VAL A 222 0.95 8.88 9.53
C VAL A 222 0.91 8.95 8.00
N VAL A 223 2.10 9.10 7.42
CA VAL A 223 2.37 8.73 6.02
C VAL A 223 2.41 7.20 5.98
N HIS A 224 1.25 6.57 5.69
CA HIS A 224 1.02 5.17 6.03
C HIS A 224 1.33 4.18 4.91
N CYS A 225 1.12 4.57 3.67
CA CYS A 225 1.44 3.74 2.52
C CYS A 225 2.18 4.52 1.44
N ILE A 226 2.83 3.79 0.56
CA ILE A 226 3.39 4.31 -0.67
C ILE A 226 3.30 3.27 -1.77
N ALA A 227 2.88 3.68 -2.97
CA ALA A 227 2.83 2.84 -4.15
C ALA A 227 3.23 3.64 -5.39
N MET A 228 3.68 2.94 -6.43
CA MET A 228 4.04 3.56 -7.72
C MET A 228 3.14 2.99 -8.81
N SER A 229 2.54 3.88 -9.61
CA SER A 229 1.77 3.48 -10.78
C SER A 229 2.67 3.11 -11.96
N ASN A 230 2.12 2.41 -12.96
CA ASN A 230 2.82 2.11 -14.22
C ASN A 230 3.27 3.37 -14.98
N ALA A 231 2.57 4.50 -14.75
CA ALA A 231 2.96 5.81 -15.27
C ALA A 231 4.10 6.47 -14.48
N GLY A 232 4.62 5.82 -13.42
CA GLY A 232 5.70 6.33 -12.58
C GLY A 232 5.27 7.39 -11.57
N LEU A 233 3.98 7.57 -11.32
CA LEU A 233 3.48 8.47 -10.27
C LEU A 233 3.52 7.78 -8.91
N ILE A 234 3.83 8.56 -7.87
CA ILE A 234 3.95 8.11 -6.47
C ILE A 234 2.67 8.44 -5.73
N TYR A 235 2.00 7.41 -5.20
CA TYR A 235 0.77 7.52 -4.42
C TYR A 235 1.10 7.34 -2.94
N VAL A 236 0.78 8.32 -2.12
CA VAL A 236 1.14 8.36 -0.69
C VAL A 236 -0.11 8.51 0.16
N CYS A 237 -0.35 7.56 1.06
CA CYS A 237 -1.47 7.61 2.00
C CYS A 237 -1.19 8.62 3.12
N ASP A 238 -1.90 9.72 3.10
CA ASP A 238 -2.00 10.66 4.23
C ASP A 238 -3.18 10.23 5.10
N ARG A 239 -2.91 9.26 6.02
CA ARG A 239 -3.95 8.48 6.70
C ARG A 239 -4.95 9.34 7.44
N GLN A 240 -4.51 10.20 8.34
CA GLN A 240 -5.40 11.09 9.12
C GLN A 240 -5.79 12.37 8.37
N GLY A 241 -5.15 12.64 7.23
CA GLY A 241 -5.59 13.63 6.26
C GLY A 241 -6.72 13.12 5.35
N ASN A 242 -7.13 11.84 5.50
CA ASN A 242 -8.22 11.20 4.76
C ASN A 242 -8.08 11.35 3.24
N ARG A 243 -6.87 11.15 2.74
CA ARG A 243 -6.56 11.31 1.32
C ARG A 243 -5.35 10.49 0.89
N VAL A 244 -5.29 10.22 -0.41
CA VAL A 244 -4.06 9.79 -1.07
C VAL A 244 -3.51 11.00 -1.81
N GLN A 245 -2.27 11.38 -1.55
CA GLN A 245 -1.58 12.41 -2.31
C GLN A 245 -0.76 11.78 -3.42
N VAL A 246 -0.83 12.35 -4.62
CA VAL A 246 -0.11 11.86 -5.81
C VAL A 246 1.00 12.84 -6.16
N PHE A 247 2.19 12.30 -6.44
CA PHE A 247 3.41 13.06 -6.74
C PHE A 247 4.12 12.52 -7.99
N GLN A 248 4.91 13.37 -8.62
CA GLN A 248 5.98 12.94 -9.52
C GLN A 248 7.11 12.27 -8.73
N LYS A 249 8.03 11.61 -9.41
CA LYS A 249 9.20 10.94 -8.79
C LYS A 249 10.13 11.90 -8.05
N ASP A 250 10.14 13.18 -8.40
CA ASP A 250 10.94 14.22 -7.75
C ASP A 250 10.27 14.86 -6.52
N GLY A 251 9.01 14.48 -6.22
CA GLY A 251 8.21 15.03 -5.13
C GLY A 251 7.29 16.17 -5.53
N THR A 252 7.25 16.55 -6.82
CA THR A 252 6.30 17.54 -7.32
C THR A 252 4.87 17.02 -7.16
N PHE A 253 4.03 17.78 -6.45
CA PHE A 253 2.63 17.43 -6.20
C PHE A 253 1.82 17.44 -7.51
N VAL A 254 0.96 16.43 -7.67
CA VAL A 254 0.05 16.30 -8.82
C VAL A 254 -1.40 16.54 -8.41
N ARG A 255 -1.91 15.76 -7.44
CA ARG A 255 -3.31 15.88 -6.99
C ARG A 255 -3.55 15.20 -5.64
N ASN A 256 -4.68 15.53 -5.03
CA ASN A 256 -5.29 14.78 -3.94
C ASN A 256 -6.39 13.85 -4.47
N ILE A 257 -6.53 12.68 -3.84
CA ILE A 257 -7.67 11.79 -3.97
C ILE A 257 -8.30 11.68 -2.57
N PRO A 258 -9.41 12.37 -2.31
CA PRO A 258 -10.07 12.31 -1.01
C PRO A 258 -10.65 10.92 -0.74
N ILE A 259 -10.46 10.41 0.47
CA ILE A 259 -11.06 9.17 0.96
C ILE A 259 -11.98 9.53 2.12
N PRO A 260 -13.31 9.50 1.91
CA PRO A 260 -14.24 10.03 2.89
C PRO A 260 -14.25 9.21 4.18
N ASN A 261 -14.48 9.89 5.31
CA ASN A 261 -14.79 9.27 6.59
C ASN A 261 -16.29 9.39 6.90
N ALA A 262 -16.79 8.56 7.81
CA ALA A 262 -18.20 8.54 8.17
C ALA A 262 -18.66 9.85 8.85
N SER A 263 -17.77 10.55 9.55
CA SER A 263 -18.06 11.76 10.31
C SER A 263 -17.94 13.05 9.51
N GLY A 264 -17.25 13.03 8.36
CA GLY A 264 -16.88 14.22 7.60
C GLY A 264 -15.92 15.18 8.31
N LYS A 265 -15.39 14.83 9.49
CA LYS A 265 -14.50 15.69 10.30
C LYS A 265 -13.03 15.44 9.99
N LEU A 266 -12.23 16.50 9.97
CA LEU A 266 -10.78 16.47 9.83
C LEU A 266 -10.11 17.34 10.92
N PRO A 267 -8.96 16.93 11.45
CA PRO A 267 -8.29 15.64 11.25
C PRO A 267 -9.09 14.48 11.88
N ASP A 268 -8.98 13.30 11.30
CA ASP A 268 -9.61 12.08 11.80
C ASP A 268 -8.56 11.27 12.57
N LYS A 269 -8.82 10.98 13.85
CA LYS A 269 -7.86 10.24 14.71
C LYS A 269 -7.50 8.85 14.16
N ARG A 270 -8.45 8.16 13.52
CA ARG A 270 -8.21 6.85 12.91
C ARG A 270 -7.69 6.99 11.49
N GLY A 271 -8.26 7.90 10.72
CA GLY A 271 -7.97 8.14 9.33
C GLY A 271 -8.54 7.06 8.39
N THR A 272 -8.60 7.37 7.11
CA THR A 272 -9.26 6.52 6.11
C THR A 272 -8.33 5.96 5.06
N ALA A 273 -7.29 6.68 4.65
CA ALA A 273 -6.36 6.23 3.62
C ALA A 273 -5.26 5.35 4.25
N TRP A 274 -5.55 4.05 4.40
CA TRP A 274 -4.60 3.14 5.06
C TRP A 274 -3.64 2.48 4.07
N TRP A 275 -4.16 1.94 2.98
CA TRP A 275 -3.33 1.28 1.97
C TRP A 275 -3.93 1.41 0.59
N VAL A 276 -3.08 1.34 -0.46
CA VAL A 276 -3.52 1.38 -1.86
C VAL A 276 -2.85 0.27 -2.67
N ALA A 277 -3.59 -0.21 -3.68
CA ALA A 277 -3.04 -1.01 -4.77
C ALA A 277 -3.82 -0.72 -6.05
N PHE A 278 -3.22 -1.07 -7.19
CA PHE A 278 -3.80 -0.85 -8.51
C PHE A 278 -4.37 -2.15 -9.07
N SER A 279 -5.34 -2.02 -9.99
CA SER A 279 -5.74 -3.16 -10.83
C SER A 279 -4.58 -3.61 -11.71
N PRO A 280 -4.53 -4.92 -12.08
CA PRO A 280 -3.38 -5.49 -12.78
C PRO A 280 -3.33 -5.14 -14.27
N ASP A 281 -4.40 -4.55 -14.81
CA ASP A 281 -4.41 -4.12 -16.21
C ASP A 281 -3.33 -3.06 -16.50
N ARG A 282 -2.86 -2.98 -17.73
CA ARG A 282 -1.76 -2.10 -18.13
C ARG A 282 -2.02 -0.63 -17.79
N GLU A 283 -3.25 -0.17 -17.97
CA GLU A 283 -3.69 1.20 -17.70
C GLU A 283 -3.95 1.43 -16.22
N GLN A 284 -4.01 0.37 -15.40
CA GLN A 284 -4.36 0.43 -13.98
C GLN A 284 -5.65 1.22 -13.76
N LYS A 285 -6.72 0.80 -14.45
CA LYS A 285 -7.99 1.53 -14.48
C LYS A 285 -8.62 1.73 -13.12
N LEU A 286 -8.33 0.83 -12.17
CA LEU A 286 -8.86 0.89 -10.82
C LEU A 286 -7.75 1.14 -9.79
N LEU A 287 -8.09 1.93 -8.77
CA LEU A 287 -7.33 2.09 -7.55
C LEU A 287 -8.15 1.50 -6.38
N TYR A 288 -7.59 0.53 -5.68
CA TYR A 288 -8.16 -0.02 -4.46
C TYR A 288 -7.59 0.70 -3.25
N VAL A 289 -8.46 1.09 -2.32
CA VAL A 289 -8.06 1.78 -1.09
C VAL A 289 -8.64 1.07 0.12
N MET A 290 -7.78 0.58 1.01
CA MET A 290 -8.23 0.13 2.34
C MET A 290 -8.61 1.35 3.17
N ASN A 291 -9.88 1.47 3.50
CA ASN A 291 -10.39 2.46 4.42
C ASN A 291 -10.52 1.86 5.82
N GLY A 292 -9.50 2.05 6.67
CA GLY A 292 -9.50 1.53 8.03
C GLY A 292 -10.47 2.27 8.98
N GLY A 293 -11.01 3.43 8.57
CA GLY A 293 -12.03 4.16 9.33
C GLY A 293 -13.42 3.52 9.22
N THR A 294 -13.75 2.95 8.04
CA THR A 294 -15.04 2.33 7.75
C THR A 294 -14.96 0.80 7.62
N GLU A 295 -13.78 0.22 7.72
CA GLU A 295 -13.53 -1.21 7.49
C GLU A 295 -14.06 -1.67 6.13
N GLN A 296 -13.66 -0.95 5.07
CA GLN A 296 -14.06 -1.24 3.69
C GLN A 296 -12.87 -1.10 2.74
N VAL A 297 -12.89 -1.87 1.68
CA VAL A 297 -12.05 -1.60 0.52
C VAL A 297 -12.89 -0.80 -0.48
N HIS A 298 -12.47 0.43 -0.76
CA HIS A 298 -13.05 1.24 -1.83
C HIS A 298 -12.42 0.91 -3.17
N ILE A 299 -13.23 0.85 -4.20
CA ILE A 299 -12.84 0.67 -5.60
C ILE A 299 -13.05 2.01 -6.30
N LEU A 300 -11.97 2.63 -6.72
CA LEU A 300 -12.01 3.94 -7.37
C LEU A 300 -11.69 3.83 -8.86
N ASP A 301 -12.32 4.65 -9.66
CA ASP A 301 -11.78 5.00 -10.99
C ASP A 301 -10.44 5.71 -10.78
N HIS A 302 -9.36 5.10 -11.29
CA HIS A 302 -8.02 5.58 -11.02
C HIS A 302 -7.76 6.98 -11.62
N ALA A 303 -8.31 7.25 -12.79
CA ALA A 303 -8.10 8.53 -13.48
C ALA A 303 -8.76 9.69 -12.74
N SER A 304 -10.02 9.55 -12.35
CA SER A 304 -10.79 10.61 -11.68
C SER A 304 -10.66 10.59 -10.15
N GLY A 305 -10.30 9.45 -9.55
CA GLY A 305 -10.34 9.24 -8.10
C GLY A 305 -11.76 9.05 -7.53
N LYS A 306 -12.77 8.91 -8.39
CA LYS A 306 -14.16 8.71 -7.97
C LYS A 306 -14.36 7.30 -7.43
N ILE A 307 -15.00 7.15 -6.26
CA ILE A 307 -15.41 5.86 -5.73
C ILE A 307 -16.53 5.29 -6.60
N LEU A 308 -16.31 4.13 -7.16
CA LEU A 308 -17.25 3.38 -7.99
C LEU A 308 -18.08 2.41 -7.17
N SER A 309 -17.43 1.74 -6.20
CA SER A 309 -18.04 0.73 -5.33
C SER A 309 -17.16 0.50 -4.10
N SER A 310 -17.65 -0.33 -3.18
CA SER A 310 -16.91 -0.78 -2.01
C SER A 310 -17.34 -2.19 -1.61
N PHE A 311 -16.47 -2.92 -0.92
CA PHE A 311 -16.80 -4.20 -0.29
C PHE A 311 -16.20 -4.28 1.12
N GLY A 312 -16.70 -5.25 1.90
CA GLY A 312 -16.37 -5.37 3.32
C GLY A 312 -17.21 -4.44 4.20
N ARG A 313 -17.16 -4.66 5.48
CA ARG A 313 -17.78 -3.88 6.56
C ARG A 313 -17.18 -4.30 7.90
N PRO A 314 -17.40 -3.56 8.99
CA PRO A 314 -16.96 -3.99 10.32
C PRO A 314 -17.56 -5.35 10.69
N GLY A 315 -16.76 -6.27 11.23
CA GLY A 315 -17.21 -7.58 11.72
C GLY A 315 -16.14 -8.65 11.68
N HIS A 316 -16.42 -9.80 12.33
CA HIS A 316 -15.50 -10.92 12.46
C HIS A 316 -15.70 -12.05 11.44
N GLN A 317 -16.87 -12.09 10.76
CA GLN A 317 -17.17 -13.09 9.76
C GLN A 317 -16.30 -12.93 8.52
N ALA A 318 -16.15 -14.01 7.77
CA ALA A 318 -15.49 -13.98 6.47
C ALA A 318 -16.13 -12.94 5.55
N GLY A 319 -15.31 -12.13 4.88
CA GLY A 319 -15.75 -11.02 4.05
C GLY A 319 -15.97 -9.69 4.78
N ASN A 320 -15.97 -9.68 6.13
CA ASN A 320 -15.96 -8.47 6.96
C ASN A 320 -14.56 -8.22 7.51
N PHE A 321 -14.28 -7.01 7.99
CA PHE A 321 -12.97 -6.65 8.52
C PHE A 321 -13.04 -6.26 9.99
N THR A 322 -12.04 -6.73 10.74
CA THR A 322 -11.74 -6.29 12.09
C THR A 322 -10.33 -5.70 12.08
N HIS A 323 -10.21 -4.45 11.73
CA HIS A 323 -8.95 -3.75 11.55
C HIS A 323 -8.20 -4.12 10.26
N GLY A 324 -8.89 -4.00 9.10
CA GLY A 324 -8.25 -4.11 7.79
C GLY A 324 -7.09 -3.12 7.68
N HIS A 325 -5.91 -3.61 7.26
CA HIS A 325 -4.66 -2.85 7.39
C HIS A 325 -3.98 -2.59 6.05
N THR A 326 -3.55 -3.62 5.38
CA THR A 326 -2.91 -3.53 4.07
C THR A 326 -3.64 -4.39 3.05
N LEU A 327 -3.47 -4.10 1.78
CA LEU A 327 -4.02 -4.92 0.71
C LEU A 327 -3.02 -5.11 -0.44
N ALA A 328 -3.19 -6.20 -1.18
CA ALA A 328 -2.46 -6.50 -2.40
C ALA A 328 -3.42 -7.04 -3.46
N VAL A 329 -3.01 -6.97 -4.72
CA VAL A 329 -3.78 -7.46 -5.86
C VAL A 329 -2.91 -8.41 -6.67
N ASP A 330 -3.45 -9.58 -7.06
CA ASP A 330 -2.75 -10.52 -7.93
C ASP A 330 -2.99 -10.22 -9.42
N SER A 331 -2.32 -10.96 -10.31
CA SER A 331 -2.42 -10.76 -11.77
C SER A 331 -3.83 -11.03 -12.32
N LYS A 332 -4.67 -11.75 -11.58
CA LYS A 332 -6.05 -12.08 -11.93
C LYS A 332 -7.06 -11.08 -11.40
N GLY A 333 -6.59 -10.07 -10.63
CA GLY A 333 -7.42 -9.05 -10.01
C GLY A 333 -8.06 -9.46 -8.68
N ASN A 334 -7.66 -10.59 -8.08
CA ASN A 334 -8.10 -10.91 -6.73
C ASN A 334 -7.43 -9.98 -5.72
N VAL A 335 -8.16 -9.61 -4.68
CA VAL A 335 -7.68 -8.72 -3.62
C VAL A 335 -7.42 -9.51 -2.35
N TYR A 336 -6.26 -9.31 -1.77
CA TYR A 336 -5.86 -9.86 -0.46
C TYR A 336 -5.82 -8.73 0.56
N VAL A 337 -6.45 -8.94 1.72
CA VAL A 337 -6.45 -7.97 2.83
C VAL A 337 -5.86 -8.61 4.07
N ALA A 338 -4.80 -8.02 4.60
CA ALA A 338 -4.24 -8.39 5.89
C ALA A 338 -4.85 -7.51 7.00
N GLU A 339 -5.23 -8.15 8.10
CA GLU A 339 -5.83 -7.51 9.25
C GLU A 339 -4.84 -7.48 10.43
N THR A 340 -4.70 -6.32 11.05
CA THR A 340 -3.89 -6.12 12.26
C THR A 340 -4.76 -6.16 13.52
N ASP A 341 -4.18 -5.81 14.67
CA ASP A 341 -4.84 -5.74 15.98
C ASP A 341 -5.71 -6.98 16.26
N TRP A 342 -7.03 -6.84 16.27
CA TRP A 342 -7.97 -7.92 16.62
C TRP A 342 -8.30 -8.85 15.45
N GLY A 343 -8.00 -8.45 14.19
CA GLY A 343 -8.29 -9.25 13.00
C GLY A 343 -7.35 -10.43 12.84
N ARG A 344 -6.05 -10.19 12.89
CA ARG A 344 -4.96 -11.17 12.91
C ARG A 344 -5.05 -12.27 11.85
N ARG A 345 -5.60 -11.93 10.67
CA ARG A 345 -5.81 -12.87 9.56
C ARG A 345 -5.57 -12.18 8.21
N VAL A 346 -5.41 -12.98 7.18
CA VAL A 346 -5.43 -12.53 5.80
C VAL A 346 -6.63 -13.13 5.10
N GLN A 347 -7.34 -12.35 4.28
CA GLN A 347 -8.50 -12.79 3.52
C GLN A 347 -8.28 -12.55 2.03
N LYS A 348 -8.71 -13.51 1.19
CA LYS A 348 -8.69 -13.40 -0.27
C LYS A 348 -10.11 -13.12 -0.78
N PHE A 349 -10.25 -12.13 -1.62
CA PHE A 349 -11.48 -11.77 -2.31
C PHE A 349 -11.30 -12.04 -3.80
N LYS A 350 -12.05 -12.98 -4.32
CA LYS A 350 -12.04 -13.32 -5.76
C LYS A 350 -12.91 -12.33 -6.54
N ILE A 351 -12.38 -11.88 -7.66
CA ILE A 351 -13.16 -11.08 -8.60
C ILE A 351 -14.23 -11.98 -9.25
N VAL A 352 -15.47 -11.53 -9.20
CA VAL A 352 -16.62 -12.23 -9.80
C VAL A 352 -17.37 -11.25 -10.68
N GLY A 353 -17.19 -11.36 -12.00
CA GLY A 353 -17.76 -10.42 -12.96
C GLY A 353 -17.01 -9.08 -12.93
N GLY A 354 -16.37 -8.81 -14.00
CA GLY A 354 -15.76 -7.54 -14.35
C GLY A 354 -16.09 -7.27 -15.82
N PRO A 355 -15.84 -6.03 -16.30
CA PRO A 355 -16.04 -5.73 -17.71
C PRO A 355 -15.23 -6.62 -18.62
#